data_622b9ae418d0f18f255431561fb014b8
#
_entry.id   622b9ae418d0f18f255431561fb014b8
#
_cell.length_a   1.000
_cell.length_b   1.000
_cell.length_c   1.000
_cell.angle_alpha   90.00
_cell.angle_beta   90.00
_cell.angle_gamma   90.00
#
_symmetry.space_group_name_H-M   'P 1'
#
loop_
_entity.id
_entity.type
_entity.pdbx_description
1 polymer ?
#
loop_
_entity_poly.entity_id
_entity_poly.type
_entity_poly.pdbx_seq_one_letter_code
_entity_poly.pdbx_strand_id
1 'polypeptide(L)'
;MRSSHQRRERDRTNAVLHALLQLGPGPHKSREITARTTMDEDEVRRRLLQLFKAKVCYRPRFGYWELRPTPARPTDTPGLVHPSTTPLLDATLLLEGIHSRTEQVVLLHTYFPVTAERVCIAAAGTHDVRLRRELAFTHGAVDRLRRAPLDSDAPGLAMLANLAGHDAPLREDLRQIRSAQVALTESPLPGWILVSVPVRRLPGAPAIPGAEPRVVAAVSILAPDHGQGDPLIAYGRLMGNAVQAAIESSVVIAHHRFAAPQAA
;
A
#
# COMPACT_ATOMS: atom_id res chain seq x y z
N MET A 1 -17.47 -23.63 13.58
CA MET A 1 -16.74 -24.32 12.48
C MET A 1 -16.77 -23.60 11.12
N ARG A 2 -17.74 -22.76 10.79
CA ARG A 2 -17.78 -22.01 9.48
C ARG A 2 -16.69 -20.93 9.35
N SER A 3 -16.24 -20.32 10.44
CA SER A 3 -15.25 -19.21 10.44
C SER A 3 -13.83 -19.64 9.99
N SER A 4 -13.36 -20.83 10.40
CA SER A 4 -11.99 -21.30 10.07
C SER A 4 -11.84 -21.69 8.60
N HIS A 5 -12.88 -22.22 7.97
CA HIS A 5 -12.87 -22.58 6.56
C HIS A 5 -12.82 -21.32 5.67
N GLN A 6 -13.66 -20.33 5.97
CA GLN A 6 -13.68 -19.06 5.24
C GLN A 6 -12.33 -18.32 5.34
N ARG A 7 -11.68 -18.35 6.51
CA ARG A 7 -10.35 -17.78 6.70
C ARG A 7 -9.30 -18.44 5.82
N ARG A 8 -9.25 -19.77 5.78
CA ARG A 8 -8.32 -20.52 4.91
C ARG A 8 -8.55 -20.26 3.43
N GLU A 9 -9.82 -20.17 2.99
CA GLU A 9 -10.15 -19.85 1.60
C GLU A 9 -9.67 -18.45 1.20
N ARG A 10 -9.86 -17.49 2.10
CA ARG A 10 -9.42 -16.12 1.92
C ARG A 10 -7.90 -16.03 1.83
N ASP A 11 -7.17 -16.72 2.71
CA ASP A 11 -5.71 -16.76 2.72
C ASP A 11 -5.15 -17.31 1.41
N ARG A 12 -5.75 -18.36 0.85
CA ARG A 12 -5.37 -18.94 -0.43
C ARG A 12 -5.63 -18.00 -1.61
N THR A 13 -6.76 -17.31 -1.63
CA THR A 13 -7.06 -16.31 -2.68
C THR A 13 -6.06 -15.16 -2.64
N ASN A 14 -5.66 -14.74 -1.46
CA ASN A 14 -4.66 -13.69 -1.27
C ASN A 14 -3.25 -14.14 -1.67
N ALA A 15 -2.90 -15.39 -1.44
CA ALA A 15 -1.62 -15.92 -1.91
C ALA A 15 -1.50 -15.86 -3.43
N VAL A 16 -2.60 -16.14 -4.17
CA VAL A 16 -2.64 -16.01 -5.63
C VAL A 16 -2.54 -14.55 -6.07
N LEU A 17 -3.26 -13.65 -5.39
CA LEU A 17 -3.16 -12.22 -5.66
C LEU A 17 -1.74 -11.69 -5.42
N HIS A 18 -1.11 -12.11 -4.33
CA HIS A 18 0.27 -11.75 -4.02
C HIS A 18 1.26 -12.30 -5.06
N ALA A 19 1.07 -13.53 -5.53
CA ALA A 19 1.87 -14.10 -6.59
C ALA A 19 1.76 -13.29 -7.90
N LEU A 20 0.55 -12.84 -8.27
CA LEU A 20 0.33 -11.95 -9.41
C LEU A 20 1.03 -10.61 -9.24
N LEU A 21 0.98 -10.02 -8.04
CA LEU A 21 1.67 -8.76 -7.74
C LEU A 21 3.18 -8.91 -7.82
N GLN A 22 3.74 -10.05 -7.36
CA GLN A 22 5.18 -10.33 -7.44
C GLN A 22 5.68 -10.55 -8.87
N LEU A 23 4.83 -11.10 -9.74
CA LEU A 23 5.15 -11.28 -11.15
C LEU A 23 5.19 -9.95 -11.93
N GLY A 24 4.57 -8.90 -11.36
CA GLY A 24 4.55 -7.57 -11.96
C GLY A 24 3.41 -7.38 -12.98
N PRO A 25 3.42 -6.23 -13.68
CA PRO A 25 2.41 -5.93 -14.70
C PRO A 25 2.59 -6.81 -15.93
N GLY A 26 1.46 -7.18 -16.54
CA GLY A 26 1.41 -7.96 -17.77
C GLY A 26 0.74 -9.33 -17.61
N PRO A 27 0.53 -10.03 -18.73
CA PRO A 27 -0.18 -11.31 -18.75
C PRO A 27 0.72 -12.46 -18.32
N HIS A 28 0.34 -13.17 -17.25
CA HIS A 28 1.05 -14.30 -16.68
C HIS A 28 0.27 -15.62 -16.89
N LYS A 29 1.01 -16.72 -17.16
CA LYS A 29 0.42 -18.05 -17.24
C LYS A 29 0.06 -18.58 -15.86
N SER A 30 -1.01 -19.41 -15.77
CA SER A 30 -1.38 -20.06 -14.51
C SER A 30 -0.21 -20.77 -13.83
N ARG A 31 0.63 -21.47 -14.61
CA ARG A 31 1.82 -22.18 -14.09
C ARG A 31 2.87 -21.26 -13.46
N GLU A 32 3.03 -20.02 -13.96
CA GLU A 32 3.96 -19.03 -13.42
C GLU A 32 3.46 -18.53 -12.06
N ILE A 33 2.14 -18.36 -11.94
CA ILE A 33 1.49 -18.00 -10.69
C ILE A 33 1.57 -19.17 -9.69
N THR A 34 1.33 -20.39 -10.16
CA THR A 34 1.45 -21.62 -9.34
C THR A 34 2.86 -21.77 -8.77
N ALA A 35 3.91 -21.53 -9.57
CA ALA A 35 5.29 -21.61 -9.12
C ALA A 35 5.64 -20.62 -7.99
N ARG A 36 4.83 -19.56 -7.78
CA ARG A 36 4.99 -18.58 -6.70
C ARG A 36 4.08 -18.84 -5.50
N THR A 37 3.29 -19.91 -5.53
CA THR A 37 2.40 -20.30 -4.44
C THR A 37 2.76 -21.72 -3.96
N THR A 38 2.23 -22.12 -2.82
CA THR A 38 2.33 -23.51 -2.31
C THR A 38 1.12 -24.37 -2.72
N MET A 39 0.33 -23.91 -3.70
CA MET A 39 -0.91 -24.54 -4.15
C MET A 39 -0.67 -25.27 -5.47
N ASP A 40 -1.52 -26.28 -5.76
CA ASP A 40 -1.56 -26.90 -7.07
C ASP A 40 -2.21 -25.97 -8.12
N GLU A 41 -2.04 -26.32 -9.40
CA GLU A 41 -2.52 -25.48 -10.51
C GLU A 41 -4.05 -25.38 -10.54
N ASP A 42 -4.78 -26.42 -10.14
CA ASP A 42 -6.24 -26.40 -10.14
C ASP A 42 -6.79 -25.49 -9.04
N GLU A 43 -6.17 -25.49 -7.87
CA GLU A 43 -6.51 -24.57 -6.80
C GLU A 43 -6.20 -23.12 -7.20
N VAL A 44 -5.02 -22.84 -7.79
CA VAL A 44 -4.64 -21.53 -8.31
C VAL A 44 -5.65 -21.06 -9.36
N ARG A 45 -6.03 -21.95 -10.32
CA ARG A 45 -7.03 -21.63 -11.35
C ARG A 45 -8.40 -21.29 -10.75
N ARG A 46 -8.81 -22.02 -9.72
CA ARG A 46 -10.07 -21.78 -8.99
C ARG A 46 -10.05 -20.42 -8.32
N ARG A 47 -8.94 -20.02 -7.69
CA ARG A 47 -8.76 -18.72 -7.05
C ARG A 47 -8.66 -17.57 -8.06
N LEU A 48 -8.01 -17.79 -9.19
CA LEU A 48 -7.98 -16.84 -10.30
C LEU A 48 -9.39 -16.56 -10.85
N LEU A 49 -10.24 -17.57 -10.93
CA LEU A 49 -11.64 -17.40 -11.32
C LEU A 49 -12.44 -16.59 -10.28
N GLN A 50 -12.15 -16.76 -8.98
CA GLN A 50 -12.76 -15.93 -7.93
C GLN A 50 -12.31 -14.46 -8.05
N LEU A 51 -11.02 -14.21 -8.25
CA LEU A 51 -10.47 -12.87 -8.49
C LEU A 51 -11.03 -12.24 -9.78
N PHE A 52 -11.25 -13.02 -10.81
CA PHE A 52 -11.88 -12.59 -12.05
C PHE A 52 -13.36 -12.17 -11.83
N LYS A 53 -14.14 -12.98 -11.11
CA LYS A 53 -15.52 -12.64 -10.73
C LYS A 53 -15.58 -11.39 -9.87
N ALA A 54 -14.61 -11.22 -8.99
CA ALA A 54 -14.45 -10.02 -8.16
C ALA A 54 -13.89 -8.80 -8.93
N LYS A 55 -13.65 -8.93 -10.26
CA LYS A 55 -13.08 -7.89 -11.13
C LYS A 55 -11.68 -7.40 -10.71
N VAL A 56 -10.94 -8.18 -9.94
CA VAL A 56 -9.57 -7.89 -9.50
C VAL A 56 -8.55 -8.22 -10.59
N CYS A 57 -8.79 -9.30 -11.35
CA CYS A 57 -7.98 -9.65 -12.51
C CYS A 57 -8.85 -9.86 -13.76
N TYR A 58 -8.22 -9.95 -14.92
CA TYR A 58 -8.87 -10.25 -16.18
C TYR A 58 -8.04 -11.25 -16.98
N ARG A 59 -8.64 -11.81 -18.04
CA ARG A 59 -8.00 -12.75 -18.97
C ARG A 59 -7.79 -12.05 -20.31
N PRO A 60 -6.58 -11.54 -20.59
CA PRO A 60 -6.30 -10.91 -21.89
C PRO A 60 -6.36 -11.92 -23.05
N ARG A 61 -6.00 -13.17 -22.79
CA ARG A 61 -6.12 -14.31 -23.70
C ARG A 61 -6.24 -15.63 -22.95
N PHE A 62 -6.59 -16.71 -23.63
CA PHE A 62 -6.73 -18.02 -23.01
C PHE A 62 -5.45 -18.45 -22.29
N GLY A 63 -5.59 -18.89 -21.03
CA GLY A 63 -4.46 -19.35 -20.19
C GLY A 63 -3.62 -18.25 -19.56
N TYR A 64 -3.90 -16.97 -19.82
CA TYR A 64 -3.17 -15.83 -19.25
C TYR A 64 -4.07 -14.99 -18.34
N TRP A 65 -3.48 -14.48 -17.28
CA TRP A 65 -4.13 -13.70 -16.24
C TRP A 65 -3.33 -12.44 -15.98
N GLU A 66 -4.02 -11.36 -15.79
CA GLU A 66 -3.43 -10.05 -15.50
C GLU A 66 -4.26 -9.33 -14.46
N LEU A 67 -3.60 -8.64 -13.53
CA LEU A 67 -4.30 -7.76 -12.59
C LEU A 67 -4.97 -6.63 -13.37
N ARG A 68 -6.21 -6.36 -13.05
CA ARG A 68 -6.83 -5.14 -13.57
C ARG A 68 -6.08 -3.96 -12.99
N PRO A 69 -5.62 -3.03 -13.81
CA PRO A 69 -5.27 -1.72 -13.31
C PRO A 69 -6.49 -1.20 -12.56
N THR A 70 -6.30 -0.70 -11.35
CA THR A 70 -7.39 -0.07 -10.58
C THR A 70 -8.08 0.92 -11.52
N PRO A 71 -9.40 0.80 -11.78
CA PRO A 71 -10.02 1.62 -12.79
C PRO A 71 -9.90 3.08 -12.40
N ALA A 72 -9.03 3.81 -13.09
CA ALA A 72 -9.31 5.19 -13.36
C ALA A 72 -10.69 5.21 -14.04
N ARG A 73 -11.64 5.98 -13.53
CA ARG A 73 -12.95 6.15 -14.17
C ARG A 73 -12.75 6.39 -15.68
N PRO A 74 -13.58 5.79 -16.52
CA PRO A 74 -13.43 5.97 -17.96
C PRO A 74 -13.65 7.44 -18.32
N THR A 75 -12.58 8.11 -18.66
CA THR A 75 -12.62 9.24 -19.60
C THR A 75 -12.03 8.68 -20.87
N ASP A 76 -12.87 8.55 -21.87
CA ASP A 76 -12.52 8.15 -23.22
C ASP A 76 -11.39 9.01 -23.76
N THR A 77 -10.20 8.43 -23.85
CA THR A 77 -9.20 8.83 -24.85
C THR A 77 -8.28 7.64 -25.11
N PRO A 78 -8.20 7.12 -26.34
CA PRO A 78 -7.30 6.04 -26.70
C PRO A 78 -5.89 6.59 -26.89
N GLY A 79 -5.03 6.39 -25.90
CA GLY A 79 -3.63 6.77 -25.99
C GLY A 79 -2.84 6.03 -24.92
N LEU A 80 -2.18 4.97 -25.36
CA LEU A 80 -1.13 4.21 -24.70
C LEU A 80 -0.50 4.93 -23.49
N VAL A 81 -0.93 4.56 -22.29
CA VAL A 81 -0.07 4.74 -21.11
C VAL A 81 0.14 3.35 -20.54
N HIS A 82 1.29 2.75 -20.83
CA HIS A 82 1.81 1.65 -20.04
C HIS A 82 1.86 2.12 -18.58
N PRO A 83 1.29 1.37 -17.61
CA PRO A 83 1.54 1.64 -16.20
C PRO A 83 3.04 1.43 -15.98
N SER A 84 3.76 2.53 -16.01
CA SER A 84 5.20 2.52 -15.78
C SER A 84 5.47 2.02 -14.35
N THR A 85 6.49 1.20 -14.20
CA THR A 85 7.10 0.82 -12.92
C THR A 85 7.59 2.03 -12.10
N THR A 86 7.56 3.21 -12.69
CA THR A 86 7.99 4.51 -12.16
C THR A 86 7.37 4.87 -10.80
N PRO A 87 6.05 4.79 -10.56
CA PRO A 87 5.47 5.19 -9.27
C PRO A 87 5.97 4.36 -8.08
N LEU A 88 6.26 3.08 -8.29
CA LEU A 88 6.76 2.21 -7.21
C LEU A 88 8.23 2.50 -6.90
N LEU A 89 9.02 2.81 -7.92
CA LEU A 89 10.42 3.21 -7.75
C LEU A 89 10.53 4.54 -6.99
N ASP A 90 9.70 5.51 -7.35
CA ASP A 90 9.64 6.81 -6.68
C ASP A 90 9.18 6.64 -5.21
N ALA A 91 8.27 5.73 -4.95
CA ALA A 91 7.85 5.38 -3.59
C ALA A 91 9.00 4.76 -2.77
N THR A 92 9.81 3.90 -3.36
CA THR A 92 10.97 3.32 -2.69
C THR A 92 12.00 4.39 -2.31
N LEU A 93 12.30 5.32 -3.21
CA LEU A 93 13.19 6.45 -2.93
C LEU A 93 12.66 7.34 -1.80
N LEU A 94 11.35 7.56 -1.74
CA LEU A 94 10.72 8.27 -0.63
C LEU A 94 10.95 7.55 0.70
N LEU A 95 10.72 6.23 0.75
CA LEU A 95 10.90 5.45 1.98
C LEU A 95 12.36 5.45 2.45
N GLU A 96 13.30 5.29 1.54
CA GLU A 96 14.74 5.36 1.82
C GLU A 96 15.15 6.76 2.31
N GLY A 97 14.58 7.82 1.73
CA GLY A 97 14.80 9.19 2.16
C GLY A 97 14.27 9.48 3.58
N ILE A 98 13.14 8.88 3.97
CA ILE A 98 12.63 8.97 5.33
C ILE A 98 13.49 8.13 6.28
N HIS A 99 13.82 6.89 5.89
CA HIS A 99 14.67 6.02 6.68
C HIS A 99 16.02 6.66 7.01
N SER A 100 16.71 7.23 6.02
CA SER A 100 18.01 7.87 6.21
C SER A 100 18.01 9.05 7.20
N ARG A 101 16.85 9.69 7.41
CA ARG A 101 16.68 10.81 8.35
C ARG A 101 16.26 10.36 9.74
N THR A 102 15.57 9.23 9.84
CA THR A 102 14.96 8.79 11.10
C THR A 102 15.66 7.59 11.70
N GLU A 103 16.46 6.87 10.89
CA GLU A 103 17.07 5.58 11.22
C GLU A 103 16.04 4.51 11.65
N GLN A 104 14.76 4.80 11.42
CA GLN A 104 13.65 3.90 11.76
C GLN A 104 13.20 3.10 10.53
N VAL A 105 12.51 2.00 10.77
CA VAL A 105 11.88 1.23 9.70
C VAL A 105 10.68 1.99 9.14
N VAL A 106 10.65 2.13 7.83
CA VAL A 106 9.59 2.84 7.12
C VAL A 106 8.81 1.87 6.25
N LEU A 107 7.49 1.92 6.35
CA LEU A 107 6.57 1.00 5.67
C LEU A 107 5.59 1.81 4.82
N LEU A 108 5.31 1.32 3.61
CA LEU A 108 4.24 1.85 2.76
C LEU A 108 3.11 0.84 2.70
N HIS A 109 1.94 1.28 3.09
CA HIS A 109 0.72 0.48 3.07
C HIS A 109 -0.27 1.02 2.05
N THR A 110 -0.93 0.13 1.33
CA THR A 110 -2.13 0.44 0.53
C THR A 110 -3.33 -0.28 1.09
N TYR A 111 -4.53 0.14 0.73
CA TYR A 111 -5.73 -0.53 1.17
C TYR A 111 -6.39 -1.33 0.06
N PHE A 112 -6.99 -2.46 0.43
CA PHE A 112 -7.75 -3.31 -0.45
C PHE A 112 -9.25 -3.16 -0.17
N PRO A 113 -10.02 -2.52 -1.07
CA PRO A 113 -11.45 -2.24 -0.84
C PRO A 113 -12.28 -3.50 -0.63
N VAL A 114 -11.92 -4.60 -1.32
CA VAL A 114 -12.68 -5.86 -1.30
C VAL A 114 -12.62 -6.55 0.06
N THR A 115 -11.53 -6.40 0.79
CA THR A 115 -11.32 -7.07 2.08
C THR A 115 -11.34 -6.12 3.27
N ALA A 116 -11.45 -4.81 3.02
CA ALA A 116 -11.31 -3.75 4.02
C ALA A 116 -10.02 -3.91 4.86
N GLU A 117 -8.92 -4.26 4.20
CA GLU A 117 -7.62 -4.48 4.83
C GLU A 117 -6.55 -3.59 4.23
N ARG A 118 -5.56 -3.26 5.03
CA ARG A 118 -4.31 -2.67 4.57
C ARG A 118 -3.28 -3.74 4.28
N VAL A 119 -2.42 -3.49 3.29
CA VAL A 119 -1.30 -4.37 2.92
C VAL A 119 -0.04 -3.54 2.78
N CYS A 120 1.05 -3.97 3.40
CA CYS A 120 2.37 -3.37 3.21
C CYS A 120 2.90 -3.79 1.83
N ILE A 121 3.21 -2.81 0.99
CA ILE A 121 3.68 -3.01 -0.40
C ILE A 121 5.15 -2.67 -0.60
N ALA A 122 5.74 -1.89 0.30
CA ALA A 122 7.16 -1.55 0.29
C ALA A 122 7.66 -1.23 1.70
N ALA A 123 8.95 -1.40 1.93
CA ALA A 123 9.60 -1.10 3.20
C ALA A 123 11.05 -0.68 2.99
N ALA A 124 11.55 0.21 3.88
CA ALA A 124 12.95 0.59 3.99
C ALA A 124 13.44 0.37 5.44
N GLY A 125 14.76 0.17 5.62
CA GLY A 125 15.34 -0.02 6.95
C GLY A 125 15.11 -1.39 7.59
N THR A 126 14.64 -2.37 6.83
CA THR A 126 14.32 -3.71 7.36
C THR A 126 15.54 -4.56 7.74
N HIS A 127 16.74 -4.02 7.52
CA HIS A 127 18.00 -4.69 7.86
C HIS A 127 18.42 -4.51 9.33
N ASP A 128 17.67 -3.72 10.10
CA ASP A 128 17.91 -3.54 11.53
C ASP A 128 17.95 -4.88 12.27
N VAL A 129 19.07 -5.11 12.99
CA VAL A 129 19.35 -6.39 13.67
C VAL A 129 18.39 -6.60 14.84
N ARG A 130 18.06 -5.52 15.57
CA ARG A 130 17.13 -5.56 16.71
C ARG A 130 15.74 -5.94 16.22
N LEU A 131 15.25 -5.24 15.19
CA LEU A 131 13.95 -5.54 14.58
C LEU A 131 13.86 -6.99 14.12
N ARG A 132 14.87 -7.47 13.38
CA ARG A 132 14.87 -8.86 12.88
C ARG A 132 14.84 -9.88 14.01
N ARG A 133 15.57 -9.62 15.08
CA ARG A 133 15.55 -10.47 16.27
C ARG A 133 14.16 -10.50 16.93
N GLU A 134 13.55 -9.35 17.13
CA GLU A 134 12.23 -9.27 17.76
C GLU A 134 11.13 -9.88 16.88
N LEU A 135 11.19 -9.68 15.57
CA LEU A 135 10.28 -10.34 14.63
C LEU A 135 10.39 -11.87 14.65
N ALA A 136 11.60 -12.40 14.84
CA ALA A 136 11.82 -13.85 14.94
C ALA A 136 11.18 -14.46 16.20
N PHE A 137 11.12 -13.71 17.30
CA PHE A 137 10.54 -14.17 18.56
C PHE A 137 9.05 -13.86 18.72
N THR A 138 8.49 -12.93 17.92
CA THR A 138 7.09 -12.55 18.02
C THR A 138 6.24 -13.22 16.95
N HIS A 139 5.59 -14.32 17.34
CA HIS A 139 4.79 -15.11 16.42
C HIS A 139 3.66 -14.29 15.77
N GLY A 140 3.57 -14.33 14.44
CA GLY A 140 2.54 -13.64 13.68
C GLY A 140 2.69 -12.11 13.57
N ALA A 141 3.73 -11.50 14.16
CA ALA A 141 3.96 -10.05 14.05
C ALA A 141 4.23 -9.63 12.61
N VAL A 142 5.04 -10.39 11.88
CA VAL A 142 5.33 -10.15 10.46
C VAL A 142 4.04 -10.15 9.64
N ASP A 143 3.17 -11.12 9.83
CA ASP A 143 1.90 -11.22 9.09
C ASP A 143 0.98 -10.04 9.40
N ARG A 144 0.91 -9.63 10.68
CA ARG A 144 0.13 -8.46 11.10
C ARG A 144 0.72 -7.15 10.60
N LEU A 145 2.05 -7.00 10.57
CA LEU A 145 2.70 -5.83 9.96
C LEU A 145 2.47 -5.78 8.45
N ARG A 146 2.48 -6.94 7.80
CA ARG A 146 2.22 -7.02 6.35
C ARG A 146 0.77 -6.76 6.00
N ARG A 147 -0.17 -7.22 6.83
CA ARG A 147 -1.59 -7.18 6.52
C ARG A 147 -2.44 -7.15 7.79
N ALA A 148 -3.38 -6.22 7.82
CA ALA A 148 -4.33 -6.09 8.93
C ALA A 148 -5.63 -5.40 8.49
N PRO A 149 -6.74 -5.54 9.24
CA PRO A 149 -7.93 -4.73 9.07
C PRO A 149 -7.63 -3.23 9.16
N LEU A 150 -8.41 -2.40 8.45
CA LEU A 150 -8.20 -0.94 8.44
C LEU A 150 -8.41 -0.28 9.81
N ASP A 151 -9.18 -0.89 10.69
CA ASP A 151 -9.51 -0.34 12.00
C ASP A 151 -8.59 -0.82 13.12
N SER A 152 -7.54 -1.58 12.79
CA SER A 152 -6.72 -2.28 13.80
C SER A 152 -5.47 -1.53 14.23
N ASP A 153 -4.92 -0.65 13.39
CA ASP A 153 -3.64 0.00 13.65
C ASP A 153 -3.45 1.33 12.90
N ALA A 154 -2.37 2.06 13.21
CA ALA A 154 -2.14 3.41 12.71
C ALA A 154 -2.22 3.55 11.18
N PRO A 155 -1.58 2.70 10.34
CA PRO A 155 -1.71 2.84 8.89
C PRO A 155 -3.14 2.64 8.40
N GLY A 156 -3.87 1.69 8.97
CA GLY A 156 -5.27 1.46 8.65
C GLY A 156 -6.15 2.63 9.08
N LEU A 157 -5.98 3.12 10.30
CA LEU A 157 -6.73 4.25 10.85
C LEU A 157 -6.45 5.56 10.09
N ALA A 158 -5.19 5.81 9.69
CA ALA A 158 -4.84 6.96 8.86
C ALA A 158 -5.57 6.94 7.50
N MET A 159 -5.67 5.77 6.87
CA MET A 159 -6.45 5.61 5.64
C MET A 159 -7.95 5.73 5.91
N LEU A 160 -8.49 5.02 6.91
CA LEU A 160 -9.91 4.99 7.23
C LEU A 160 -10.44 6.39 7.55
N ALA A 161 -9.69 7.19 8.32
CA ALA A 161 -10.02 8.56 8.66
C ALA A 161 -10.17 9.47 7.42
N ASN A 162 -9.51 9.13 6.32
CA ASN A 162 -9.46 9.94 5.11
C ASN A 162 -10.15 9.31 3.87
N LEU A 163 -10.65 8.07 3.98
CA LEU A 163 -11.44 7.42 2.93
C LEU A 163 -12.89 7.90 2.90
N ALA A 164 -13.47 8.20 4.05
CA ALA A 164 -14.82 8.72 4.13
C ALA A 164 -14.87 10.15 3.60
N GLY A 165 -15.93 10.49 2.86
CA GLY A 165 -16.18 11.86 2.37
C GLY A 165 -16.14 12.90 3.50
N HIS A 166 -15.97 14.17 3.13
CA HIS A 166 -15.83 15.25 4.12
C HIS A 166 -17.03 15.34 5.08
N ASP A 167 -18.22 15.06 4.57
CA ASP A 167 -19.48 15.17 5.31
C ASP A 167 -19.93 13.87 5.99
N ALA A 168 -19.15 12.79 5.84
CA ALA A 168 -19.52 11.52 6.46
C ALA A 168 -19.31 11.57 7.98
N PRO A 169 -20.27 11.06 8.79
CA PRO A 169 -20.10 10.97 10.23
C PRO A 169 -18.93 10.04 10.56
N LEU A 170 -17.94 10.57 11.25
CA LEU A 170 -16.78 9.84 11.72
C LEU A 170 -16.82 9.67 13.23
N ARG A 171 -16.27 8.55 13.71
CA ARG A 171 -15.94 8.37 15.13
C ARG A 171 -14.98 9.49 15.57
N GLU A 172 -15.00 9.83 16.86
CA GLU A 172 -14.18 10.93 17.39
C GLU A 172 -12.68 10.73 17.16
N ASP A 173 -12.19 9.52 17.40
CA ASP A 173 -10.78 9.15 17.16
C ASP A 173 -10.36 9.37 15.70
N LEU A 174 -11.21 8.99 14.73
CA LEU A 174 -10.95 9.20 13.30
C LEU A 174 -11.02 10.69 12.92
N ARG A 175 -11.87 11.49 13.57
CA ARG A 175 -11.90 12.96 13.38
C ARG A 175 -10.61 13.61 13.84
N GLN A 176 -10.10 13.19 15.00
CA GLN A 176 -8.80 13.66 15.51
C GLN A 176 -7.65 13.27 14.58
N ILE A 177 -7.60 12.03 14.12
CA ILE A 177 -6.59 11.57 13.15
C ILE A 177 -6.69 12.36 11.83
N ARG A 178 -7.90 12.61 11.33
CA ARG A 178 -8.12 13.43 10.13
C ARG A 178 -7.62 14.85 10.31
N SER A 179 -7.90 15.48 11.44
CA SER A 179 -7.44 16.84 11.77
C SER A 179 -5.92 16.89 11.92
N ALA A 180 -5.34 15.95 12.65
CA ALA A 180 -3.90 15.88 12.89
C ALA A 180 -3.10 15.39 11.67
N GLN A 181 -3.76 14.70 10.71
CA GLN A 181 -3.14 13.98 9.59
C GLN A 181 -2.08 12.95 10.03
N VAL A 182 -2.18 12.48 11.25
CA VAL A 182 -1.28 11.49 11.88
C VAL A 182 -2.11 10.53 12.71
N ALA A 183 -1.83 9.24 12.58
CA ALA A 183 -2.32 8.19 13.46
C ALA A 183 -1.16 7.57 14.23
N LEU A 184 -1.42 7.21 15.48
CA LEU A 184 -0.47 6.58 16.37
C LEU A 184 -1.13 5.39 17.05
N THR A 185 -0.49 4.22 17.02
CA THR A 185 -0.93 3.02 17.75
C THR A 185 0.26 2.19 18.20
N GLU A 186 0.01 1.31 19.16
CA GLU A 186 0.91 0.20 19.41
C GLU A 186 1.10 -0.63 18.13
N SER A 187 2.30 -1.19 17.98
CA SER A 187 2.63 -2.10 16.89
C SER A 187 2.27 -3.55 17.27
N PRO A 188 2.11 -4.45 16.30
CA PRO A 188 2.08 -5.89 16.57
C PRO A 188 3.33 -6.45 17.26
N LEU A 189 4.42 -5.68 17.30
CA LEU A 189 5.63 -5.98 18.06
C LEU A 189 5.53 -5.33 19.44
N PRO A 190 5.61 -6.08 20.54
CA PRO A 190 5.60 -5.50 21.88
C PRO A 190 6.73 -4.50 22.11
N GLY A 191 6.41 -3.34 22.68
CA GLY A 191 7.38 -2.26 22.91
C GLY A 191 7.77 -1.49 21.63
N TRP A 192 6.99 -1.63 20.57
CA TRP A 192 7.10 -0.82 19.36
C TRP A 192 5.79 -0.13 19.05
N ILE A 193 5.89 0.97 18.36
CA ILE A 193 4.76 1.81 17.93
C ILE A 193 4.76 2.02 16.43
N LEU A 194 3.59 2.28 15.90
CA LEU A 194 3.37 2.69 14.52
C LEU A 194 2.88 4.14 14.50
N VAL A 195 3.63 5.00 13.82
CA VAL A 195 3.23 6.37 13.48
C VAL A 195 2.94 6.41 12.00
N SER A 196 1.76 6.87 11.59
CA SER A 196 1.34 6.78 10.19
C SER A 196 0.72 8.08 9.71
N VAL A 197 1.03 8.43 8.46
CA VAL A 197 0.44 9.58 7.75
C VAL A 197 -0.29 9.10 6.50
N PRO A 198 -1.43 9.70 6.14
CA PRO A 198 -2.15 9.35 4.92
C PRO A 198 -1.41 9.86 3.68
N VAL A 199 -1.43 9.09 2.61
CA VAL A 199 -0.90 9.45 1.30
C VAL A 199 -2.05 9.54 0.32
N ARG A 200 -2.30 10.75 -0.20
CA ARG A 200 -3.40 11.01 -1.14
C ARG A 200 -3.03 10.76 -2.59
N ARG A 201 -1.76 10.71 -2.90
CA ARG A 201 -1.23 10.36 -4.21
C ARG A 201 0.18 9.78 -4.04
N LEU A 202 0.48 8.69 -4.72
CA LEU A 202 1.85 8.18 -4.76
C LEU A 202 2.72 9.10 -5.63
N PRO A 203 4.00 9.30 -5.27
CA PRO A 203 4.96 9.99 -6.12
C PRO A 203 4.98 9.37 -7.52
N GLY A 204 5.05 10.20 -8.56
CA GLY A 204 5.04 9.74 -9.96
C GLY A 204 3.66 9.36 -10.52
N ALA A 205 2.63 9.24 -9.70
CA ALA A 205 1.28 8.98 -10.18
C ALA A 205 0.67 10.23 -10.84
N PRO A 206 -0.04 10.09 -11.98
CA PRO A 206 -0.65 11.22 -12.66
C PRO A 206 -1.73 11.85 -11.76
N ALA A 207 -1.78 13.20 -11.76
CA ALA A 207 -2.89 13.93 -11.17
C ALA A 207 -4.10 13.80 -12.09
N ILE A 208 -5.26 13.45 -11.54
CA ILE A 208 -6.52 13.43 -12.27
C ILE A 208 -7.15 14.83 -12.08
N PRO A 209 -7.25 15.65 -13.14
CA PRO A 209 -7.84 16.97 -13.05
C PRO A 209 -9.28 16.90 -12.54
N GLY A 210 -9.63 17.76 -11.57
CA GLY A 210 -10.98 17.83 -11.02
C GLY A 210 -11.39 16.70 -10.07
N ALA A 211 -10.51 15.71 -9.82
CA ALA A 211 -10.78 14.69 -8.82
C ALA A 211 -10.28 15.17 -7.44
N GLU A 212 -11.13 15.07 -6.42
CA GLU A 212 -10.67 15.24 -5.05
C GLU A 212 -9.57 14.22 -4.72
N PRO A 213 -8.46 14.65 -4.08
CA PRO A 213 -7.39 13.75 -3.71
C PRO A 213 -7.87 12.75 -2.66
N ARG A 214 -8.12 11.52 -3.09
CA ARG A 214 -8.47 10.41 -2.21
C ARG A 214 -7.20 9.77 -1.65
N VAL A 215 -7.28 9.34 -0.40
CA VAL A 215 -6.21 8.54 0.19
C VAL A 215 -6.05 7.23 -0.59
N VAL A 216 -4.83 6.93 -1.00
CA VAL A 216 -4.48 5.72 -1.76
C VAL A 216 -3.56 4.80 -0.96
N ALA A 217 -2.87 5.37 0.05
CA ALA A 217 -1.86 4.67 0.83
C ALA A 217 -1.67 5.34 2.21
N ALA A 218 -0.85 4.74 3.06
CA ALA A 218 -0.29 5.36 4.25
C ALA A 218 1.21 5.04 4.34
N VAL A 219 2.02 6.03 4.69
CA VAL A 219 3.42 5.82 5.08
C VAL A 219 3.49 5.74 6.59
N SER A 220 4.23 4.77 7.10
CA SER A 220 4.35 4.52 8.53
C SER A 220 5.80 4.39 8.95
N ILE A 221 6.13 4.90 10.13
CA ILE A 221 7.36 4.60 10.84
C ILE A 221 7.04 3.56 11.91
N LEU A 222 7.82 2.49 11.95
CA LEU A 222 7.86 1.53 13.04
C LEU A 222 9.07 1.85 13.91
N ALA A 223 8.84 2.30 15.14
CA ALA A 223 9.86 2.74 16.08
C ALA A 223 9.69 2.09 17.44
N PRO A 224 10.78 1.88 18.20
CA PRO A 224 10.68 1.46 19.61
C PRO A 224 9.90 2.48 20.43
N ASP A 225 9.05 1.98 21.32
CA ASP A 225 8.36 2.83 22.29
C ASP A 225 9.30 3.20 23.43
N HIS A 226 9.66 4.44 23.52
CA HIS A 226 10.49 4.97 24.61
C HIS A 226 9.67 5.74 25.66
N GLY A 227 8.34 5.65 25.59
CA GLY A 227 7.44 6.35 26.52
C GLY A 227 7.43 7.86 26.38
N GLN A 228 8.05 8.41 25.32
CA GLN A 228 8.12 9.85 25.06
C GLN A 228 7.27 10.20 23.83
N GLY A 229 6.16 10.93 24.04
CA GLY A 229 5.23 11.29 22.97
C GLY A 229 5.79 12.28 21.91
N ASP A 230 6.69 13.18 22.31
CA ASP A 230 7.16 14.27 21.44
C ASP A 230 7.92 13.83 20.17
N PRO A 231 8.84 12.81 20.22
CA PRO A 231 9.51 12.36 19.01
C PRO A 231 8.55 11.77 17.97
N LEU A 232 7.45 11.19 18.41
CA LEU A 232 6.48 10.53 17.54
C LEU A 232 5.68 11.52 16.69
N ILE A 233 5.30 12.64 17.28
CA ILE A 233 4.66 13.76 16.56
C ILE A 233 5.63 14.34 15.54
N ALA A 234 6.92 14.45 15.91
CA ALA A 234 7.96 14.90 14.98
C ALA A 234 8.12 13.97 13.78
N TYR A 235 8.05 12.64 13.98
CA TYR A 235 8.04 11.68 12.88
C TYR A 235 6.82 11.86 11.96
N GLY A 236 5.64 12.09 12.51
CA GLY A 236 4.44 12.37 11.73
C GLY A 236 4.61 13.60 10.83
N ARG A 237 5.13 14.70 11.36
CA ARG A 237 5.41 15.93 10.60
C ARG A 237 6.48 15.71 9.53
N LEU A 238 7.56 15.01 9.86
CA LEU A 238 8.65 14.70 8.93
C LEU A 238 8.13 13.87 7.76
N MET A 239 7.37 12.82 8.03
CA MET A 239 6.75 11.99 7.00
C MET A 239 5.79 12.78 6.11
N GLY A 240 4.91 13.58 6.71
CA GLY A 240 3.98 14.44 5.97
C GLY A 240 4.69 15.37 5.00
N ASN A 241 5.73 16.06 5.47
CA ASN A 241 6.55 16.95 4.64
C ASN A 241 7.30 16.19 3.54
N ALA A 242 7.86 15.02 3.84
CA ALA A 242 8.57 14.20 2.86
C ALA A 242 7.65 13.69 1.76
N VAL A 243 6.46 13.23 2.12
CA VAL A 243 5.42 12.79 1.17
C VAL A 243 5.00 13.95 0.27
N GLN A 244 4.73 15.10 0.84
CA GLN A 244 4.33 16.29 0.07
C GLN A 244 5.42 16.74 -0.90
N ALA A 245 6.66 16.83 -0.43
CA ALA A 245 7.81 17.20 -1.27
C ALA A 245 8.04 16.20 -2.42
N ALA A 246 7.89 14.89 -2.16
CA ALA A 246 8.02 13.87 -3.19
C ALA A 246 6.93 13.97 -4.26
N ILE A 247 5.69 14.28 -3.87
CA ILE A 247 4.58 14.50 -4.80
C ILE A 247 4.85 15.72 -5.67
N GLU A 248 5.27 16.83 -5.08
CA GLU A 248 5.58 18.07 -5.80
C GLU A 248 6.74 17.90 -6.77
N SER A 249 7.82 17.25 -6.36
CA SER A 249 8.97 16.96 -7.22
C SER A 249 8.61 16.09 -8.41
N SER A 250 7.72 15.12 -8.23
CA SER A 250 7.24 14.26 -9.31
C SER A 250 6.43 15.04 -10.36
N VAL A 251 5.70 16.06 -9.95
CA VAL A 251 4.95 16.94 -10.87
C VAL A 251 5.91 17.76 -11.75
N VAL A 252 6.98 18.29 -11.16
CA VAL A 252 7.98 19.08 -11.91
C VAL A 252 8.68 18.23 -12.99
N ILE A 253 9.09 17.00 -12.63
CA ILE A 253 9.74 16.08 -13.58
C ILE A 253 8.79 15.69 -14.72
N ALA A 254 7.52 15.48 -14.43
CA ALA A 254 6.52 15.19 -15.46
C ALA A 254 6.36 16.36 -16.45
N HIS A 255 6.31 17.59 -15.97
CA HIS A 255 6.22 18.77 -16.84
C HIS A 255 7.44 18.93 -17.74
N HIS A 256 8.66 18.69 -17.25
CA HIS A 256 9.86 18.75 -18.06
C HIS A 256 9.97 17.64 -19.12
N ARG A 257 9.41 16.47 -18.87
CA ARG A 257 9.39 15.36 -19.84
C ARG A 257 8.37 15.56 -20.97
N PHE A 258 7.34 16.34 -20.76
CA PHE A 258 6.32 16.63 -21.77
C PHE A 258 6.52 17.95 -22.53
N ALA A 259 7.47 18.78 -22.11
CA ALA A 259 7.94 19.89 -22.93
C ALA A 259 8.84 19.32 -24.05
N ALA A 260 8.22 18.83 -25.12
CA ALA A 260 8.95 18.48 -26.33
C ALA A 260 9.72 19.72 -26.84
N PRO A 261 10.98 19.58 -27.28
CA PRO A 261 11.65 20.68 -27.93
C PRO A 261 10.82 21.06 -29.17
N GLN A 262 10.28 22.26 -29.16
CA GLN A 262 9.75 22.85 -30.40
C GLN A 262 10.93 22.91 -31.32
N ALA A 263 10.92 22.07 -32.37
CA ALA A 263 11.89 22.12 -33.45
C ALA A 263 11.80 23.49 -34.10
N ALA A 264 12.93 24.19 -34.07
CA ALA A 264 13.15 25.41 -34.86
C ALA A 264 13.35 25.06 -36.33
#